data_6ba10843a2160b44d9fb078ad13cdb87
#
_entry.id   6ba10843a2160b44d9fb078ad13cdb87
#
_cell.length_a   1.000
_cell.length_b   1.000
_cell.length_c   1.000
_cell.angle_alpha   90.00
_cell.angle_beta   90.00
_cell.angle_gamma   90.00
#
_symmetry.space_group_name_H-M   'P 1'
#
loop_
_entity.id
_entity.type
_entity.pdbx_description
1 polymer ?
#
loop_
_entity_poly.entity_id
_entity_poly.type
_entity_poly.pdbx_seq_one_letter_code
_entity_poly.pdbx_strand_id
1 'polypeptide(L)'
;RHNFILALNSKTHASTTVSSTIYIASSLGIKFFATGGIGGVHFEAENTFDISADLNELSKTNMFVICSGAKSILDLDKTYEHLETLGISRIGYQTDYMPGFWYYQTDKQVDHNFIKIKDLTNYLKIRENLKQDGSVLIFNPVPKNKSIDKTLIEKWIRRSVEKAKKNMIVGK
;
A
#
# COMPACT_ATOMS: atom_id res chain seq x y z
N ARG A 1 -1.50 -10.85 10.36
CA ARG A 1 -1.85 -10.34 11.69
C ARG A 1 -2.36 -11.45 12.62
N HIS A 2 -3.41 -12.20 12.28
CA HIS A 2 -3.99 -13.20 13.18
C HIS A 2 -3.05 -14.37 13.52
N ASN A 3 -2.06 -14.67 12.70
CA ASN A 3 -1.04 -15.69 13.01
C ASN A 3 0.10 -15.14 13.90
N PHE A 4 0.14 -13.85 14.19
CA PHE A 4 1.20 -13.24 15.00
C PHE A 4 1.24 -13.81 16.42
N ILE A 5 0.09 -13.89 17.09
CA ILE A 5 0.00 -14.45 18.44
C ILE A 5 0.40 -15.93 18.46
N LEU A 6 0.01 -16.70 17.42
CA LEU A 6 0.42 -18.09 17.28
C LEU A 6 1.93 -18.26 17.13
N ALA A 7 2.57 -17.40 16.34
CA ALA A 7 4.03 -17.40 16.16
C ALA A 7 4.76 -17.07 17.48
N LEU A 8 4.28 -16.08 18.22
CA LEU A 8 4.81 -15.74 19.54
C LEU A 8 4.66 -16.91 20.54
N ASN A 9 3.47 -17.51 20.61
CA ASN A 9 3.19 -18.62 21.49
C ASN A 9 4.06 -19.85 21.17
N SER A 10 4.25 -20.13 19.91
CA SER A 10 5.05 -21.27 19.43
C SER A 10 6.55 -20.99 19.38
N LYS A 11 6.98 -19.74 19.64
CA LYS A 11 8.37 -19.29 19.54
C LYS A 11 9.01 -19.63 18.19
N THR A 12 8.23 -19.57 17.11
CA THR A 12 8.67 -19.89 15.76
C THR A 12 9.05 -18.64 14.98
N HIS A 13 9.90 -18.81 13.97
CA HIS A 13 10.19 -17.74 13.02
C HIS A 13 8.97 -17.48 12.15
N ALA A 14 8.71 -16.20 11.88
CA ALA A 14 7.63 -15.77 11.00
C ALA A 14 8.07 -14.57 10.18
N SER A 15 7.46 -14.38 9.01
CA SER A 15 7.60 -13.16 8.21
C SER A 15 6.37 -12.28 8.36
N THR A 16 6.54 -10.98 8.17
CA THR A 16 5.46 -10.00 8.21
C THR A 16 5.23 -9.39 6.83
N THR A 17 3.97 -9.08 6.55
CA THR A 17 3.57 -8.17 5.47
C THR A 17 3.27 -6.79 6.04
N VAL A 18 2.81 -5.85 5.21
CA VAL A 18 2.49 -4.49 5.64
C VAL A 18 1.53 -4.47 6.83
N SER A 19 0.42 -5.22 6.79
CA SER A 19 -0.56 -5.25 7.88
C SER A 19 0.03 -5.69 9.22
N SER A 20 0.80 -6.78 9.23
CA SER A 20 1.42 -7.25 10.49
C SER A 20 2.52 -6.32 10.97
N THR A 21 3.30 -5.73 10.07
CA THR A 21 4.34 -4.76 10.41
C THR A 21 3.75 -3.50 11.02
N ILE A 22 2.70 -2.94 10.42
CA ILE A 22 1.99 -1.76 10.95
C ILE A 22 1.43 -2.06 12.34
N TYR A 23 0.76 -3.19 12.52
CA TYR A 23 0.20 -3.60 13.80
C TYR A 23 1.26 -3.67 14.90
N ILE A 24 2.39 -4.34 14.64
CA ILE A 24 3.49 -4.47 15.59
C ILE A 24 4.15 -3.11 15.86
N ALA A 25 4.46 -2.35 14.82
CA ALA A 25 5.09 -1.04 14.93
C ALA A 25 4.23 -0.08 15.76
N SER A 26 2.93 -0.04 15.50
CA SER A 26 1.99 0.79 16.24
C SER A 26 1.91 0.41 17.72
N SER A 27 1.92 -0.90 18.04
CA SER A 27 1.92 -1.36 19.45
C SER A 27 3.17 -0.97 20.21
N LEU A 28 4.26 -0.65 19.52
CA LEU A 28 5.52 -0.15 20.06
C LEU A 28 5.64 1.40 20.02
N GLY A 29 4.58 2.09 19.64
CA GLY A 29 4.58 3.56 19.52
C GLY A 29 5.33 4.11 18.31
N ILE A 30 5.70 3.26 17.34
CA ILE A 30 6.34 3.68 16.09
C ILE A 30 5.28 4.28 15.18
N LYS A 31 5.52 5.48 14.66
CA LYS A 31 4.56 6.24 13.86
C LYS A 31 4.83 6.23 12.36
N PHE A 32 6.04 5.91 11.96
CA PHE A 32 6.48 5.94 10.57
C PHE A 32 6.91 4.55 10.09
N PHE A 33 6.39 4.17 8.93
CA PHE A 33 6.73 2.92 8.27
C PHE A 33 7.02 3.18 6.79
N ALA A 34 8.12 2.70 6.29
CA ALA A 34 8.47 2.78 4.87
C ALA A 34 8.46 1.39 4.24
N THR A 35 7.82 1.26 3.09
CA THR A 35 7.77 0.02 2.31
C THR A 35 7.81 0.33 0.81
N GLY A 36 8.25 -0.63 0.00
CA GLY A 36 8.21 -0.47 -1.46
C GLY A 36 6.79 -0.32 -2.00
N GLY A 37 5.83 -1.10 -1.47
CA GLY A 37 4.44 -1.02 -1.88
C GLY A 37 3.52 -1.78 -0.94
N ILE A 38 2.26 -1.36 -0.92
CA ILE A 38 1.21 -1.98 -0.13
C ILE A 38 0.50 -3.10 -0.93
N GLY A 39 -0.20 -3.97 -0.21
CA GLY A 39 -1.23 -4.85 -0.79
C GLY A 39 -2.48 -4.06 -1.17
N GLY A 40 -3.40 -4.72 -1.85
CA GLY A 40 -4.61 -4.10 -2.35
C GLY A 40 -5.62 -5.12 -2.80
N VAL A 41 -6.45 -4.77 -3.77
CA VAL A 41 -7.47 -5.61 -4.37
C VAL A 41 -6.84 -6.42 -5.50
N HIS A 42 -6.99 -7.74 -5.49
CA HIS A 42 -6.51 -8.59 -6.57
C HIS A 42 -7.44 -8.57 -7.78
N PHE A 43 -6.91 -8.91 -8.96
CA PHE A 43 -7.75 -9.12 -10.13
C PHE A 43 -8.78 -10.21 -9.87
N GLU A 44 -9.99 -10.02 -10.40
CA GLU A 44 -11.13 -10.94 -10.18
C GLU A 44 -11.61 -11.00 -8.71
N ALA A 45 -11.31 -9.97 -7.90
CA ALA A 45 -11.76 -9.92 -6.51
C ALA A 45 -13.30 -9.92 -6.38
N GLU A 46 -14.03 -9.49 -7.39
CA GLU A 46 -15.49 -9.62 -7.46
C GLU A 46 -16.00 -11.07 -7.38
N ASN A 47 -15.16 -12.03 -7.77
CA ASN A 47 -15.48 -13.47 -7.72
C ASN A 47 -14.81 -14.16 -6.54
N THR A 48 -13.63 -13.70 -6.13
CA THR A 48 -12.76 -14.39 -5.16
C THR A 48 -12.75 -13.74 -3.79
N PHE A 49 -13.16 -12.48 -3.69
CA PHE A 49 -13.01 -11.62 -2.51
C PHE A 49 -11.54 -11.52 -2.03
N ASP A 50 -10.57 -11.74 -2.94
CA ASP A 50 -9.14 -11.66 -2.59
C ASP A 50 -8.70 -10.19 -2.47
N ILE A 51 -8.84 -9.68 -1.25
CA ILE A 51 -8.47 -8.32 -0.86
C ILE A 51 -7.45 -8.41 0.27
N SER A 52 -6.34 -7.71 0.12
CA SER A 52 -5.27 -7.70 1.11
C SER A 52 -5.74 -7.14 2.46
N ALA A 53 -5.35 -7.82 3.52
CA ALA A 53 -5.56 -7.34 4.89
C ALA A 53 -4.85 -5.99 5.17
N ASP A 54 -3.90 -5.60 4.32
CA ASP A 54 -3.20 -4.31 4.44
C ASP A 54 -4.19 -3.14 4.43
N LEU A 55 -5.19 -3.16 3.53
CA LEU A 55 -6.17 -2.08 3.40
C LEU A 55 -6.99 -1.91 4.69
N ASN A 56 -7.43 -3.02 5.26
CA ASN A 56 -8.18 -3.00 6.51
C ASN A 56 -7.32 -2.59 7.73
N GLU A 57 -6.05 -2.95 7.75
CA GLU A 57 -5.14 -2.51 8.82
C GLU A 57 -4.81 -1.02 8.70
N LEU A 58 -4.57 -0.53 7.47
CA LEU A 58 -4.35 0.89 7.19
C LEU A 58 -5.52 1.76 7.65
N SER A 59 -6.77 1.28 7.53
CA SER A 59 -7.94 2.05 7.97
C SER A 59 -8.09 2.15 9.49
N LYS A 60 -7.50 1.22 10.25
CA LYS A 60 -7.68 1.10 11.69
C LYS A 60 -6.50 1.61 12.52
N THR A 61 -5.34 1.69 11.91
CA THR A 61 -4.09 1.96 12.63
C THR A 61 -3.56 3.34 12.26
N ASN A 62 -3.24 4.16 13.24
CA ASN A 62 -2.62 5.46 13.04
C ASN A 62 -1.14 5.31 12.69
N MET A 63 -0.82 5.30 11.41
CA MET A 63 0.54 5.15 10.89
C MET A 63 0.77 6.06 9.69
N PHE A 64 1.94 6.66 9.60
CA PHE A 64 2.41 7.35 8.40
C PHE A 64 3.20 6.37 7.55
N VAL A 65 2.61 5.95 6.43
CA VAL A 65 3.17 4.89 5.57
C VAL A 65 3.69 5.48 4.28
N ILE A 66 5.01 5.47 4.11
CA ILE A 66 5.68 5.93 2.90
C ILE A 66 5.83 4.75 1.94
N CYS A 67 5.34 4.89 0.70
CA CYS A 67 5.41 3.81 -0.28
C CYS A 67 5.38 4.33 -1.72
N SER A 68 5.71 3.44 -2.67
CA SER A 68 5.57 3.71 -4.12
C SER A 68 4.24 3.20 -4.68
N GLY A 69 3.16 3.26 -3.90
CA GLY A 69 1.82 2.83 -4.29
C GLY A 69 1.49 1.38 -3.95
N ALA A 70 0.41 0.87 -4.51
CA ALA A 70 0.07 -0.54 -4.44
C ALA A 70 0.92 -1.35 -5.43
N LYS A 71 1.23 -2.60 -5.08
CA LYS A 71 2.05 -3.48 -5.94
C LYS A 71 1.39 -3.66 -7.31
N SER A 72 2.17 -3.57 -8.38
CA SER A 72 1.65 -3.57 -9.76
C SER A 72 0.93 -4.86 -10.18
N ILE A 73 1.06 -5.96 -9.41
CA ILE A 73 0.31 -7.21 -9.64
C ILE A 73 -1.18 -7.09 -9.27
N LEU A 74 -1.55 -6.03 -8.59
CA LEU A 74 -2.92 -5.79 -8.09
C LEU A 74 -3.76 -5.04 -9.13
N ASP A 75 -5.06 -5.09 -8.98
CA ASP A 75 -6.00 -4.21 -9.66
C ASP A 75 -5.90 -2.82 -8.99
N LEU A 76 -5.12 -1.93 -9.62
CA LEU A 76 -4.82 -0.63 -9.05
C LEU A 76 -6.07 0.25 -8.97
N ASP A 77 -6.96 0.18 -9.96
CA ASP A 77 -8.18 0.99 -9.97
C ASP A 77 -9.07 0.61 -8.79
N LYS A 78 -9.37 -0.66 -8.62
CA LYS A 78 -10.15 -1.15 -7.48
C LYS A 78 -9.45 -0.92 -6.14
N THR A 79 -8.13 -0.99 -6.10
CA THR A 79 -7.36 -0.72 -4.88
C THR A 79 -7.52 0.73 -4.46
N TYR A 80 -7.44 1.67 -5.38
CA TYR A 80 -7.57 3.10 -5.07
C TYR A 80 -8.99 3.48 -4.68
N GLU A 81 -10.01 2.93 -5.33
CA GLU A 81 -11.41 3.08 -4.92
C GLU A 81 -11.64 2.52 -3.50
N HIS A 82 -11.01 1.38 -3.19
CA HIS A 82 -11.15 0.79 -1.86
C HIS A 82 -10.45 1.62 -0.77
N LEU A 83 -9.28 2.21 -1.06
CA LEU A 83 -8.61 3.15 -0.16
C LEU A 83 -9.50 4.37 0.14
N GLU A 84 -10.19 4.90 -0.87
CA GLU A 84 -11.13 5.99 -0.71
C GLU A 84 -12.32 5.59 0.17
N THR A 85 -12.94 4.46 -0.12
CA THR A 85 -14.05 3.89 0.67
C THR A 85 -13.68 3.73 2.15
N LEU A 86 -12.43 3.35 2.44
CA LEU A 86 -11.91 3.19 3.79
C LEU A 86 -11.48 4.52 4.44
N GLY A 87 -11.57 5.65 3.76
CA GLY A 87 -11.17 6.96 4.26
C GLY A 87 -9.67 7.11 4.51
N ILE A 88 -8.83 6.33 3.82
CA ILE A 88 -7.38 6.38 3.96
C ILE A 88 -6.85 7.57 3.16
N SER A 89 -6.17 8.52 3.84
CA SER A 89 -5.59 9.69 3.19
C SER A 89 -4.45 9.31 2.23
N ARG A 90 -4.50 9.81 1.01
CA ARG A 90 -3.58 9.52 -0.09
C ARG A 90 -2.79 10.78 -0.46
N ILE A 91 -1.67 10.98 0.20
CA ILE A 91 -0.84 12.18 0.08
C ILE A 91 0.32 11.94 -0.88
N GLY A 92 0.52 12.83 -1.83
CA GLY A 92 1.71 12.86 -2.68
C GLY A 92 2.83 13.68 -2.04
N TYR A 93 4.05 13.19 -2.09
CA TYR A 93 5.24 13.98 -1.87
C TYR A 93 5.92 14.24 -3.21
N GLN A 94 5.84 15.49 -3.69
CA GLN A 94 6.32 15.92 -5.01
C GLN A 94 5.69 15.14 -6.18
N THR A 95 4.45 14.69 -6.03
CA THR A 95 3.68 14.04 -7.09
C THR A 95 2.19 14.35 -6.97
N ASP A 96 1.54 14.64 -8.09
CA ASP A 96 0.10 14.88 -8.18
C ASP A 96 -0.71 13.59 -8.40
N TYR A 97 -0.01 12.51 -8.76
CA TYR A 97 -0.63 11.23 -9.09
C TYR A 97 -0.07 10.11 -8.24
N MET A 98 -0.92 9.12 -7.98
CA MET A 98 -0.51 7.91 -7.26
C MET A 98 0.45 7.11 -8.13
N PRO A 99 1.58 6.61 -7.56
CA PRO A 99 2.54 5.82 -8.31
C PRO A 99 2.04 4.40 -8.56
N GLY A 100 2.52 3.80 -9.65
CA GLY A 100 2.19 2.42 -10.03
C GLY A 100 3.23 1.39 -9.64
N PHE A 101 3.92 1.61 -8.52
CA PHE A 101 4.95 0.77 -7.92
C PHE A 101 6.26 0.72 -8.74
N TRP A 102 6.28 0.15 -9.95
CA TRP A 102 7.43 0.10 -10.85
C TRP A 102 7.42 1.17 -11.93
N TYR A 103 6.31 1.88 -12.07
CA TYR A 103 6.23 3.03 -12.96
C TYR A 103 5.84 4.29 -12.19
N TYR A 104 6.29 5.44 -12.71
CA TYR A 104 6.29 6.70 -12.00
C TYR A 104 4.91 7.13 -11.51
N GLN A 105 3.89 7.03 -12.35
CA GLN A 105 2.53 7.48 -12.01
C GLN A 105 1.45 6.71 -12.74
N THR A 106 0.28 6.61 -12.09
CA THR A 106 -1.00 6.19 -12.68
C THR A 106 -1.75 7.41 -13.21
N ASP A 107 -2.98 7.23 -13.62
CA ASP A 107 -3.94 8.31 -13.94
C ASP A 107 -4.77 8.77 -12.71
N LYS A 108 -4.57 8.15 -11.54
CA LYS A 108 -5.30 8.49 -10.31
C LYS A 108 -4.59 9.60 -9.56
N GLN A 109 -5.34 10.65 -9.22
CA GLN A 109 -4.82 11.77 -8.44
C GLN A 109 -4.69 11.41 -6.96
N VAL A 110 -3.74 12.06 -6.30
CA VAL A 110 -3.65 12.07 -4.84
C VAL A 110 -4.63 13.07 -4.24
N ASP A 111 -4.95 12.94 -2.96
CA ASP A 111 -5.83 13.88 -2.27
C ASP A 111 -5.17 15.27 -2.14
N HIS A 112 -3.85 15.30 -1.94
CA HIS A 112 -3.05 16.52 -1.91
C HIS A 112 -1.58 16.23 -2.20
N ASN A 113 -0.90 17.16 -2.89
CA ASN A 113 0.53 17.09 -3.17
C ASN A 113 1.30 18.11 -2.31
N PHE A 114 2.20 17.65 -1.48
CA PHE A 114 3.14 18.50 -0.77
C PHE A 114 4.48 18.56 -1.48
N ILE A 115 4.88 19.75 -1.89
CA ILE A 115 6.19 19.99 -2.53
C ILE A 115 7.30 20.12 -1.48
N LYS A 116 7.00 20.77 -0.34
CA LYS A 116 7.98 21.02 0.73
C LYS A 116 7.74 20.08 1.90
N ILE A 117 8.80 19.47 2.38
CA ILE A 117 8.75 18.56 3.54
C ILE A 117 8.19 19.25 4.79
N LYS A 118 8.43 20.55 4.96
CA LYS A 118 7.92 21.35 6.08
C LYS A 118 6.39 21.36 6.11
N ASP A 119 5.76 21.53 4.95
CA ASP A 119 4.30 21.60 4.85
C ASP A 119 3.68 20.25 5.10
N LEU A 120 4.27 19.18 4.54
CA LEU A 120 3.88 17.81 4.85
C LEU A 120 3.99 17.51 6.35
N THR A 121 5.11 17.85 6.99
CA THR A 121 5.27 17.61 8.44
C THR A 121 4.28 18.41 9.29
N ASN A 122 3.90 19.62 8.87
CA ASN A 122 2.85 20.38 9.55
C ASN A 122 1.50 19.68 9.43
N TYR A 123 1.14 19.20 8.25
CA TYR A 123 -0.08 18.42 8.05
C TYR A 123 -0.12 17.18 8.96
N LEU A 124 0.97 16.41 9.03
CA LEU A 124 1.05 15.21 9.86
C LEU A 124 0.89 15.55 11.36
N LYS A 125 1.49 16.65 11.84
CA LYS A 125 1.34 17.12 13.22
C LYS A 125 -0.11 17.53 13.55
N ILE A 126 -0.77 18.24 12.63
CA ILE A 126 -2.18 18.64 12.80
C ILE A 126 -3.05 17.39 12.92
N ARG A 127 -2.87 16.43 12.02
CA ARG A 127 -3.61 15.16 12.03
C ARG A 127 -3.40 14.39 13.35
N GLU A 128 -2.16 14.33 13.83
CA GLU A 128 -1.82 13.67 15.10
C GLU A 128 -2.51 14.36 16.29
N ASN A 129 -2.48 15.70 16.34
CA ASN A 129 -3.13 16.48 17.39
C ASN A 129 -4.65 16.29 17.41
N LEU A 130 -5.27 16.13 16.23
CA LEU A 130 -6.69 15.86 16.08
C LEU A 130 -7.06 14.41 16.37
N LYS A 131 -6.08 13.54 16.58
CA LYS A 131 -6.27 12.09 16.80
C LYS A 131 -7.16 11.43 15.75
N GLN A 132 -7.02 11.87 14.50
CA GLN A 132 -7.81 11.32 13.39
C GLN A 132 -7.39 9.88 13.13
N ASP A 133 -8.35 8.97 13.09
CA ASP A 133 -8.14 7.55 12.88
C ASP A 133 -7.63 7.22 11.46
N GLY A 134 -6.99 6.04 11.36
CA GLY A 134 -6.48 5.50 10.12
C GLY A 134 -5.10 6.04 9.72
N SER A 135 -4.45 5.32 8.85
CA SER A 135 -3.12 5.67 8.33
C SER A 135 -3.18 6.77 7.27
N VAL A 136 -2.05 7.41 7.06
CA VAL A 136 -1.80 8.28 5.90
C VAL A 136 -0.83 7.57 4.98
N LEU A 137 -1.22 7.33 3.74
CA LEU A 137 -0.31 6.91 2.68
C LEU A 137 0.40 8.15 2.13
N ILE A 138 1.73 8.13 2.20
CA ILE A 138 2.59 9.17 1.62
C ILE A 138 3.26 8.55 0.40
N PHE A 139 2.81 8.94 -0.76
CA PHE A 139 3.34 8.42 -2.01
C PHE A 139 4.64 9.09 -2.38
N ASN A 140 5.67 8.27 -2.56
CA ASN A 140 6.98 8.64 -3.06
C ASN A 140 7.31 7.76 -4.27
N PRO A 141 7.07 8.26 -5.50
CA PRO A 141 7.21 7.45 -6.70
C PRO A 141 8.65 7.02 -6.97
N VAL A 142 8.82 5.95 -7.72
CA VAL A 142 10.11 5.59 -8.30
C VAL A 142 10.65 6.76 -9.14
N PRO A 143 11.96 7.07 -9.12
CA PRO A 143 12.52 8.12 -9.94
C PRO A 143 12.18 7.96 -11.42
N LYS A 144 11.84 9.05 -12.13
CA LYS A 144 11.42 9.01 -13.55
C LYS A 144 12.38 8.25 -14.44
N ASN A 145 13.69 8.41 -14.23
CA ASN A 145 14.74 7.74 -15.00
C ASN A 145 14.93 6.24 -14.64
N LYS A 146 14.20 5.76 -13.63
CA LYS A 146 14.16 4.34 -13.21
C LYS A 146 12.77 3.73 -13.39
N SER A 147 11.80 4.53 -13.84
CA SER A 147 10.45 4.08 -14.13
C SER A 147 10.46 3.12 -15.31
N ILE A 148 9.77 2.00 -15.17
CA ILE A 148 9.53 1.08 -16.28
C ILE A 148 8.25 1.55 -17.00
N ASP A 149 8.16 1.32 -18.31
CA ASP A 149 6.96 1.64 -19.09
C ASP A 149 5.73 0.87 -18.56
N LYS A 150 4.61 1.60 -18.36
CA LYS A 150 3.38 1.05 -17.83
C LYS A 150 2.87 -0.14 -18.66
N THR A 151 2.85 0.01 -19.99
CA THR A 151 2.31 -1.02 -20.88
C THR A 151 3.16 -2.28 -20.87
N LEU A 152 4.48 -2.12 -20.70
CA LEU A 152 5.40 -3.23 -20.57
C LEU A 152 5.17 -4.02 -19.26
N ILE A 153 5.00 -3.31 -18.14
CA ILE A 153 4.69 -3.93 -16.84
C ILE A 153 3.37 -4.69 -16.91
N GLU A 154 2.31 -4.06 -17.42
CA GLU A 154 1.00 -4.70 -17.56
C GLU A 154 1.07 -5.97 -18.41
N LYS A 155 1.82 -5.93 -19.51
CA LYS A 155 2.04 -7.09 -20.37
C LYS A 155 2.77 -8.21 -19.65
N TRP A 156 3.80 -7.91 -18.87
CA TRP A 156 4.55 -8.92 -18.11
C TRP A 156 3.68 -9.54 -17.02
N ILE A 157 2.93 -8.73 -16.28
CA ILE A 157 2.04 -9.21 -15.23
C ILE A 157 0.97 -10.12 -15.82
N ARG A 158 0.27 -9.68 -16.89
CA ARG A 158 -0.76 -10.47 -17.55
C ARG A 158 -0.22 -11.84 -17.99
N ARG A 159 0.91 -11.88 -18.67
CA ARG A 159 1.55 -13.13 -19.10
C ARG A 159 1.92 -14.03 -17.92
N SER A 160 2.43 -13.44 -16.83
CA SER A 160 2.81 -14.21 -15.64
C SER A 160 1.60 -14.81 -14.94
N VAL A 161 0.52 -14.05 -14.80
CA VAL A 161 -0.74 -14.52 -14.22
C VAL A 161 -1.37 -15.60 -15.07
N GLU A 162 -1.45 -15.45 -16.41
CA GLU A 162 -1.94 -16.47 -17.33
C GLU A 162 -1.13 -17.77 -17.24
N LYS A 163 0.22 -17.64 -17.18
CA LYS A 163 1.10 -18.79 -17.01
C LYS A 163 0.89 -19.50 -15.68
N ALA A 164 0.72 -18.75 -14.59
CA ALA A 164 0.43 -19.29 -13.26
C ALA A 164 -0.91 -20.05 -13.26
N LYS A 165 -1.97 -19.45 -13.81
CA LYS A 165 -3.29 -20.11 -13.95
C LYS A 165 -3.20 -21.40 -14.75
N LYS A 166 -2.54 -21.37 -15.93
CA LYS A 166 -2.35 -22.54 -16.79
C LYS A 166 -1.62 -23.70 -16.08
N ASN A 167 -0.65 -23.36 -15.23
CA ASN A 167 0.13 -24.35 -14.48
C ASN A 167 -0.45 -24.67 -13.10
N MET A 168 -1.68 -24.22 -12.81
CA MET A 168 -2.34 -24.40 -11.51
C MET A 168 -1.45 -23.99 -10.32
N ILE A 169 -0.61 -22.97 -10.52
CA ILE A 169 0.21 -22.41 -9.45
C ILE A 169 -0.71 -21.54 -8.60
N VAL A 170 -0.99 -22.00 -7.41
CA VAL A 170 -1.69 -21.27 -6.36
C VAL A 170 -0.67 -20.84 -5.32
N GLY A 171 -0.67 -19.57 -4.97
CA GLY A 171 0.15 -19.00 -3.90
C GLY A 171 -0.72 -18.24 -2.91
N LYS A 172 -0.30 -18.25 -1.68
CA LYS A 172 -0.76 -17.33 -0.65
C LYS A 172 0.45 -16.60 -0.11
#